data_3c429399cd36c09f9d5d30a67a17cbbe
#
_entry.id   3c429399cd36c09f9d5d30a67a17cbbe
#
_cell.length_a   1.000
_cell.length_b   1.000
_cell.length_c   1.000
_cell.angle_alpha   90.00
_cell.angle_beta   90.00
_cell.angle_gamma   90.00
#
_symmetry.space_group_name_H-M   'P 1'
#
loop_
_entity.id
_entity.type
_entity.pdbx_description
1 polymer ?
#
loop_
_entity_poly.entity_id
_entity_poly.type
_entity_poly.pdbx_seq_one_letter_code
_entity_poly.pdbx_strand_id
1 'polypeptide(L)'
;MNAYPTASTPRLWVFNPGHEEALSFSREKRYTLSKEIRWMRHELSPLLRLLASGEDLIYAPASPEGIPARLLNAEGDDLPAGCDLPAELSVVLWGLDDHIVRELRECPLFLSTTLLFPPITPSYLRLSHRRASYDLLAYLTDQLGYPSDLLPRWIEAGVDKSDTELRLRAAIEGIKSRPLGDPTRVLIKRPYSSSGRGVFPLPLPLQEKHLEALVGSCTRSGSVSIEPYLEVIDNWALEYTRSESGEISFFALSHFDTLPSGRAYLGNILTSPEDLWERLTSLISEEALLALINAQCTWLEEELSDSQYTGYIGIDLFFYRDGEHLRLHPCVEINLRTTMGVLAHFAYEQYVPDGRKGVFRLERGPRQQPSQSIIPLLLTSSEAHFSAYIELEK
;
A
#
# COMPACT_ATOMS: atom_id res chain seq x y z
N MET A 1 17.89 -7.85 -3.55
CA MET A 1 18.17 -8.37 -2.18
C MET A 1 16.94 -8.18 -1.31
N ASN A 2 16.60 -9.14 -0.46
CA ASN A 2 15.48 -8.98 0.48
C ASN A 2 15.82 -7.83 1.46
N ALA A 3 14.85 -6.91 1.72
CA ALA A 3 15.00 -5.81 2.71
C ALA A 3 15.27 -6.33 4.14
N TYR A 4 14.96 -7.59 4.36
CA TYR A 4 15.20 -8.27 5.63
C TYR A 4 16.32 -9.30 5.45
N PRO A 5 17.58 -8.95 5.76
CA PRO A 5 18.69 -9.89 5.71
C PRO A 5 18.43 -11.08 6.65
N THR A 6 19.10 -12.21 6.41
CA THR A 6 19.01 -13.38 7.30
C THR A 6 19.32 -12.96 8.74
N ALA A 7 18.29 -12.89 9.58
CA ALA A 7 18.41 -12.51 10.98
C ALA A 7 18.82 -13.74 11.81
N SER A 8 19.52 -13.50 12.94
CA SER A 8 19.80 -14.52 13.93
C SER A 8 18.57 -15.02 14.68
N THR A 9 17.48 -14.23 14.66
CA THR A 9 16.18 -14.54 15.27
C THR A 9 15.17 -14.82 14.17
N PRO A 10 14.46 -15.96 14.17
CA PRO A 10 13.39 -16.26 13.23
C PRO A 10 12.32 -15.18 13.25
N ARG A 11 11.66 -14.97 12.11
CA ARG A 11 10.62 -13.94 11.95
C ARG A 11 9.23 -14.53 12.00
N LEU A 12 8.31 -13.71 12.49
CA LEU A 12 6.87 -13.94 12.35
C LEU A 12 6.30 -12.95 11.34
N TRP A 13 5.96 -13.42 10.16
CA TRP A 13 5.35 -12.62 9.11
C TRP A 13 3.84 -12.53 9.31
N VAL A 14 3.29 -11.33 9.23
CA VAL A 14 1.86 -11.04 9.49
C VAL A 14 1.27 -10.17 8.39
N PHE A 15 0.32 -10.71 7.66
CA PHE A 15 -0.45 -9.96 6.65
C PHE A 15 -1.65 -9.26 7.33
N ASN A 16 -1.53 -7.96 7.59
CA ASN A 16 -2.59 -7.16 8.24
C ASN A 16 -3.05 -5.96 7.40
N PRO A 17 -3.68 -6.20 6.22
CA PRO A 17 -4.28 -5.13 5.44
C PRO A 17 -5.34 -4.38 6.27
N GLY A 18 -5.49 -3.08 6.02
CA GLY A 18 -6.37 -2.20 6.78
C GLY A 18 -5.71 -1.55 7.99
N HIS A 19 -4.39 -1.70 8.16
CA HIS A 19 -3.63 -1.03 9.22
C HIS A 19 -3.72 0.50 9.11
N GLU A 20 -3.78 1.08 7.91
CA GLU A 20 -3.94 2.51 7.72
C GLU A 20 -5.26 3.01 8.35
N GLU A 21 -6.35 2.25 8.17
CA GLU A 21 -7.61 2.57 8.83
C GLU A 21 -7.51 2.42 10.36
N ALA A 22 -6.78 1.39 10.83
CA ALA A 22 -6.53 1.18 12.26
C ALA A 22 -5.77 2.35 12.89
N LEU A 23 -4.79 2.94 12.18
CA LEU A 23 -4.04 4.12 12.62
C LEU A 23 -4.94 5.37 12.83
N SER A 24 -6.10 5.44 12.18
CA SER A 24 -7.05 6.53 12.38
C SER A 24 -7.79 6.47 13.72
N PHE A 25 -7.71 5.34 14.43
CA PHE A 25 -8.35 5.16 15.74
C PHE A 25 -7.34 5.38 16.85
N SER A 26 -7.79 6.03 17.93
CA SER A 26 -6.95 6.18 19.12
C SER A 26 -6.61 4.81 19.72
N ARG A 27 -5.44 4.70 20.36
CA ARG A 27 -4.97 3.47 21.04
C ARG A 27 -5.97 2.89 22.04
N GLU A 28 -6.83 3.75 22.62
CA GLU A 28 -7.84 3.38 23.61
C GLU A 28 -9.10 2.75 22.99
N LYS A 29 -9.39 3.06 21.72
CA LYS A 29 -10.56 2.54 21.03
C LYS A 29 -10.23 1.23 20.31
N ARG A 30 -11.10 0.22 20.44
CA ARG A 30 -10.98 -0.99 19.64
C ARG A 30 -11.41 -0.69 18.20
N TYR A 31 -10.50 -0.92 17.27
CA TYR A 31 -10.82 -0.95 15.85
C TYR A 31 -11.39 -2.33 15.49
N THR A 32 -12.52 -2.35 14.79
CA THR A 32 -13.14 -3.59 14.34
C THR A 32 -12.97 -3.72 12.83
N LEU A 33 -12.19 -4.71 12.43
CA LEU A 33 -11.99 -5.06 11.02
C LEU A 33 -13.31 -5.47 10.34
N SER A 34 -13.50 -5.03 9.09
CA SER A 34 -14.61 -5.52 8.28
C SER A 34 -14.50 -7.05 8.05
N LYS A 35 -15.64 -7.72 7.81
CA LYS A 35 -15.66 -9.17 7.49
C LYS A 35 -14.75 -9.48 6.30
N GLU A 36 -14.74 -8.61 5.29
CA GLU A 36 -13.90 -8.73 4.12
C GLU A 36 -12.39 -8.70 4.44
N ILE A 37 -11.93 -7.70 5.22
CA ILE A 37 -10.51 -7.62 5.62
C ILE A 37 -10.10 -8.83 6.45
N ARG A 38 -10.98 -9.32 7.32
CA ARG A 38 -10.71 -10.54 8.10
C ARG A 38 -10.53 -11.77 7.21
N TRP A 39 -11.32 -11.91 6.13
CA TRP A 39 -11.12 -12.95 5.13
C TRP A 39 -9.80 -12.76 4.37
N MET A 40 -9.49 -11.53 3.93
CA MET A 40 -8.20 -11.24 3.27
C MET A 40 -7.01 -11.67 4.17
N ARG A 41 -7.05 -11.30 5.44
CA ARG A 41 -6.00 -11.67 6.39
C ARG A 41 -5.85 -13.18 6.55
N HIS A 42 -6.96 -13.90 6.61
CA HIS A 42 -6.97 -15.36 6.77
C HIS A 42 -6.46 -16.08 5.52
N GLU A 43 -6.99 -15.73 4.35
CA GLU A 43 -6.75 -16.48 3.11
C GLU A 43 -5.48 -16.03 2.36
N LEU A 44 -5.08 -14.75 2.47
CA LEU A 44 -3.92 -14.24 1.74
C LEU A 44 -2.61 -14.25 2.55
N SER A 45 -2.64 -14.53 3.86
CA SER A 45 -1.42 -14.65 4.67
C SER A 45 -0.38 -15.61 4.06
N PRO A 46 -0.75 -16.76 3.43
CA PRO A 46 0.24 -17.65 2.82
C PRO A 46 1.03 -17.03 1.66
N LEU A 47 0.60 -15.89 1.10
CA LEU A 47 1.40 -15.15 0.10
C LEU A 47 2.72 -14.63 0.67
N LEU A 48 2.81 -14.46 2.00
CA LEU A 48 4.04 -14.02 2.65
C LEU A 48 5.19 -15.03 2.53
N ARG A 49 4.93 -16.28 2.10
CA ARG A 49 5.96 -17.26 1.74
C ARG A 49 6.90 -16.74 0.62
N LEU A 50 6.44 -15.78 -0.18
CA LEU A 50 7.28 -15.12 -1.18
C LEU A 50 8.44 -14.34 -0.54
N LEU A 51 8.30 -13.95 0.74
CA LEU A 51 9.26 -13.16 1.50
C LEU A 51 9.93 -13.95 2.62
N ALA A 52 9.21 -14.92 3.19
CA ALA A 52 9.69 -15.76 4.29
C ALA A 52 10.82 -16.69 3.84
N SER A 53 11.71 -17.04 4.72
CA SER A 53 12.83 -17.95 4.43
C SER A 53 13.33 -18.68 5.68
N GLY A 54 13.88 -19.86 5.50
CA GLY A 54 14.51 -20.64 6.58
C GLY A 54 13.52 -20.99 7.69
N GLU A 55 13.79 -20.53 8.91
CA GLU A 55 12.98 -20.79 10.10
C GLU A 55 11.86 -19.76 10.34
N ASP A 56 11.61 -18.87 9.38
CA ASP A 56 10.54 -17.90 9.46
C ASP A 56 9.16 -18.58 9.55
N LEU A 57 8.25 -17.92 10.24
CA LEU A 57 6.87 -18.36 10.40
C LEU A 57 5.91 -17.34 9.78
N ILE A 58 4.74 -17.83 9.34
CA ILE A 58 3.67 -16.98 8.83
C ILE A 58 2.43 -17.17 9.70
N TYR A 59 1.87 -16.08 10.18
CA TYR A 59 0.63 -16.09 10.95
C TYR A 59 -0.60 -15.89 10.06
N ALA A 60 -1.49 -16.86 10.05
CA ALA A 60 -2.81 -16.77 9.45
C ALA A 60 -3.86 -16.65 10.58
N PRO A 61 -4.51 -15.48 10.77
CA PRO A 61 -5.46 -15.27 11.85
C PRO A 61 -6.74 -16.08 11.64
N ALA A 62 -7.58 -16.21 12.70
CA ALA A 62 -8.85 -16.89 12.60
C ALA A 62 -9.77 -16.24 11.54
N SER A 63 -10.50 -17.09 10.80
CA SER A 63 -11.48 -16.61 9.81
C SER A 63 -12.71 -15.97 10.48
N PRO A 64 -13.50 -15.17 9.74
CA PRO A 64 -14.79 -14.67 10.23
C PRO A 64 -15.82 -15.75 10.58
N GLU A 65 -15.67 -16.96 10.04
CA GLU A 65 -16.59 -18.08 10.22
C GLU A 65 -16.08 -19.14 11.22
N GLY A 66 -15.00 -18.79 11.95
CA GLY A 66 -14.53 -19.60 13.08
C GLY A 66 -13.49 -20.66 12.73
N ILE A 67 -12.90 -20.63 11.53
CA ILE A 67 -11.69 -21.42 11.26
C ILE A 67 -10.58 -20.87 12.17
N PRO A 68 -9.93 -21.72 12.99
CA PRO A 68 -8.92 -21.25 13.95
C PRO A 68 -7.74 -20.55 13.29
N ALA A 69 -7.07 -19.70 14.06
CA ALA A 69 -5.76 -19.16 13.68
C ALA A 69 -4.74 -20.29 13.60
N ARG A 70 -3.78 -20.16 12.68
CA ARG A 70 -2.74 -21.15 12.41
C ARG A 70 -1.40 -20.50 12.09
N LEU A 71 -0.36 -21.29 12.22
CA LEU A 71 0.99 -20.93 11.81
C LEU A 71 1.38 -21.78 10.60
N LEU A 72 2.11 -21.15 9.69
CA LEU A 72 2.66 -21.78 8.52
C LEU A 72 4.19 -21.66 8.59
N ASN A 73 4.89 -22.60 7.99
CA ASN A 73 6.34 -22.48 7.74
C ASN A 73 6.64 -21.48 6.61
N ALA A 74 7.92 -21.30 6.30
CA ALA A 74 8.35 -20.37 5.26
C ALA A 74 7.87 -20.78 3.84
N GLU A 75 7.57 -22.07 3.61
CA GLU A 75 7.02 -22.59 2.36
C GLU A 75 5.50 -22.38 2.25
N GLY A 76 4.86 -22.00 3.36
CA GLY A 76 3.42 -21.75 3.42
C GLY A 76 2.59 -22.98 3.81
N ASP A 77 3.22 -24.04 4.31
CA ASP A 77 2.55 -25.24 4.80
C ASP A 77 2.15 -25.10 6.27
N ASP A 78 1.01 -25.66 6.63
CA ASP A 78 0.50 -25.63 8.01
C ASP A 78 1.43 -26.35 8.98
N LEU A 79 1.78 -25.70 10.07
CA LEU A 79 2.49 -26.34 11.17
C LEU A 79 1.53 -27.21 12.03
N PRO A 80 2.00 -28.35 12.55
CA PRO A 80 1.22 -29.16 13.47
C PRO A 80 0.75 -28.37 14.70
N ALA A 81 -0.46 -28.63 15.15
CA ALA A 81 -0.96 -28.03 16.39
C ALA A 81 -0.06 -28.45 17.58
N GLY A 82 0.38 -27.46 18.37
CA GLY A 82 1.24 -27.69 19.54
C GLY A 82 2.70 -27.95 19.21
N CYS A 83 3.17 -27.58 17.99
CA CYS A 83 4.60 -27.57 17.68
C CYS A 83 5.35 -26.60 18.61
N ASP A 84 6.59 -26.94 18.94
CA ASP A 84 7.45 -26.08 19.71
C ASP A 84 7.84 -24.85 18.86
N LEU A 85 7.58 -23.66 19.40
CA LEU A 85 7.96 -22.40 18.76
C LEU A 85 9.31 -21.91 19.30
N PRO A 86 10.04 -21.11 18.51
CA PRO A 86 11.20 -20.40 19.00
C PRO A 86 10.87 -19.57 20.27
N ALA A 87 11.83 -19.47 21.18
CA ALA A 87 11.66 -18.67 22.40
C ALA A 87 11.38 -17.18 22.10
N GLU A 88 11.95 -16.69 20.99
CA GLU A 88 11.76 -15.33 20.50
C GLU A 88 11.49 -15.33 19.00
N LEU A 89 10.57 -14.44 18.57
CA LEU A 89 10.25 -14.18 17.17
C LEU A 89 10.27 -12.68 16.90
N SER A 90 11.01 -12.26 15.87
CA SER A 90 10.98 -10.89 15.36
C SER A 90 9.77 -10.69 14.46
N VAL A 91 8.84 -9.81 14.85
CA VAL A 91 7.57 -9.64 14.12
C VAL A 91 7.74 -8.70 12.94
N VAL A 92 7.42 -9.19 11.75
CA VAL A 92 7.35 -8.41 10.51
C VAL A 92 5.89 -8.24 10.12
N LEU A 93 5.41 -7.01 10.21
CA LEU A 93 4.03 -6.67 9.91
C LEU A 93 3.91 -6.12 8.49
N TRP A 94 2.83 -6.47 7.79
CA TRP A 94 2.47 -5.80 6.52
C TRP A 94 2.37 -4.29 6.72
N GLY A 95 1.73 -3.87 7.81
CA GLY A 95 1.71 -2.50 8.27
C GLY A 95 1.65 -2.44 9.79
N LEU A 96 2.36 -1.50 10.39
CA LEU A 96 2.50 -1.42 11.85
C LEU A 96 1.35 -0.60 12.45
N ASP A 97 0.58 -1.22 13.34
CA ASP A 97 -0.47 -0.57 14.14
C ASP A 97 -0.61 -1.20 15.53
N ASP A 98 -1.16 -0.45 16.49
CA ASP A 98 -1.33 -0.92 17.87
C ASP A 98 -2.38 -2.05 18.02
N HIS A 99 -3.30 -2.19 17.06
CA HIS A 99 -4.36 -3.20 17.14
C HIS A 99 -3.82 -4.58 16.84
N ILE A 100 -2.98 -4.71 15.79
CA ILE A 100 -2.34 -5.99 15.46
C ILE A 100 -1.34 -6.38 16.55
N VAL A 101 -0.58 -5.44 17.11
CA VAL A 101 0.34 -5.70 18.23
C VAL A 101 -0.42 -6.28 19.44
N ARG A 102 -1.58 -5.71 19.78
CA ARG A 102 -2.44 -6.23 20.85
C ARG A 102 -3.00 -7.60 20.53
N GLU A 103 -3.54 -7.77 19.31
CA GLU A 103 -4.08 -9.07 18.84
C GLU A 103 -3.06 -10.19 18.99
N LEU A 104 -1.82 -9.96 18.54
CA LEU A 104 -0.76 -10.97 18.62
C LEU A 104 -0.32 -11.26 20.07
N ARG A 105 -0.25 -10.24 20.92
CA ARG A 105 0.07 -10.42 22.35
C ARG A 105 -1.01 -11.20 23.12
N GLU A 106 -2.27 -11.07 22.71
CA GLU A 106 -3.40 -11.79 23.30
C GLU A 106 -3.63 -13.17 22.64
N CYS A 107 -2.90 -13.51 21.57
CA CYS A 107 -3.10 -14.75 20.81
C CYS A 107 -2.56 -15.95 21.58
N PRO A 108 -3.41 -16.99 21.80
CA PRO A 108 -3.00 -18.20 22.54
C PRO A 108 -1.83 -18.96 21.91
N LEU A 109 -1.58 -18.80 20.60
CA LEU A 109 -0.48 -19.47 19.91
C LEU A 109 0.90 -18.99 20.38
N PHE A 110 1.00 -17.80 20.98
CA PHE A 110 2.29 -17.18 21.34
C PHE A 110 2.52 -17.04 22.84
N LEU A 111 1.76 -17.76 23.69
CA LEU A 111 1.87 -17.62 25.15
C LEU A 111 3.24 -18.00 25.72
N SER A 112 3.99 -18.88 25.04
CA SER A 112 5.34 -19.30 25.43
C SER A 112 6.46 -18.65 24.61
N THR A 113 6.13 -17.72 23.73
CA THR A 113 7.06 -17.08 22.79
C THR A 113 7.11 -15.58 23.02
N THR A 114 8.30 -15.01 23.10
CA THR A 114 8.49 -13.55 23.15
C THR A 114 8.37 -12.97 21.74
N LEU A 115 7.40 -12.09 21.51
CA LEU A 115 7.23 -11.37 20.25
C LEU A 115 7.94 -10.02 20.32
N LEU A 116 8.92 -9.80 19.45
CA LEU A 116 9.68 -8.57 19.32
C LEU A 116 9.06 -7.70 18.22
N PHE A 117 8.40 -6.61 18.61
CA PHE A 117 7.74 -5.69 17.68
C PHE A 117 8.61 -4.48 17.38
N PRO A 118 8.60 -4.00 16.12
CA PRO A 118 9.16 -2.69 15.81
C PRO A 118 8.37 -1.59 16.54
N PRO A 119 9.04 -0.51 17.01
CA PRO A 119 8.36 0.58 17.69
C PRO A 119 7.54 1.44 16.73
N ILE A 120 6.35 1.87 17.17
CA ILE A 120 5.57 2.89 16.48
C ILE A 120 6.11 4.26 16.87
N THR A 121 6.89 4.87 15.97
CA THR A 121 7.51 6.18 16.20
C THR A 121 6.62 7.33 15.68
N PRO A 122 6.81 8.58 16.14
CA PRO A 122 6.11 9.73 15.57
C PRO A 122 6.33 9.90 14.05
N SER A 123 7.53 9.66 13.55
CA SER A 123 7.85 9.70 12.10
C SER A 123 7.10 8.61 11.33
N TYR A 124 7.00 7.38 11.87
CA TYR A 124 6.20 6.33 11.26
C TYR A 124 4.72 6.76 11.11
N LEU A 125 4.12 7.30 12.17
CA LEU A 125 2.73 7.79 12.16
C LEU A 125 2.54 8.94 11.18
N ARG A 126 3.49 9.89 11.12
CA ARG A 126 3.47 11.02 10.18
C ARG A 126 3.53 10.53 8.73
N LEU A 127 4.46 9.62 8.41
CA LEU A 127 4.63 9.11 7.05
C LEU A 127 3.54 8.14 6.61
N SER A 128 2.87 7.46 7.53
CA SER A 128 1.69 6.65 7.23
C SER A 128 0.43 7.49 6.99
N HIS A 129 0.45 8.77 7.33
CA HIS A 129 -0.63 9.71 7.07
C HIS A 129 -0.49 10.27 5.64
N ARG A 130 -1.56 10.28 4.86
CA ARG A 130 -1.53 10.70 3.43
C ARG A 130 -1.00 12.14 3.21
N ARG A 131 -0.97 12.96 4.26
CA ARG A 131 -0.32 14.28 4.22
C ARG A 131 1.15 14.20 3.81
N ALA A 132 1.85 13.13 4.18
CA ALA A 132 3.25 12.93 3.82
C ALA A 132 3.46 12.86 2.30
N SER A 133 2.50 12.27 1.55
CA SER A 133 2.56 12.26 0.08
C SER A 133 2.45 13.66 -0.51
N TYR A 134 1.67 14.57 0.13
CA TYR A 134 1.64 15.97 -0.25
C TYR A 134 2.97 16.67 0.04
N ASP A 135 3.55 16.42 1.21
CA ASP A 135 4.81 17.06 1.62
C ASP A 135 5.96 16.61 0.70
N LEU A 136 6.01 15.31 0.34
CA LEU A 136 6.95 14.81 -0.67
C LEU A 136 6.68 15.42 -2.05
N LEU A 137 5.44 15.49 -2.51
CA LEU A 137 5.10 16.10 -3.80
C LEU A 137 5.51 17.57 -3.85
N ALA A 138 5.33 18.33 -2.75
CA ALA A 138 5.77 19.70 -2.65
C ALA A 138 7.30 19.82 -2.75
N TYR A 139 8.03 18.95 -2.06
CA TYR A 139 9.49 18.84 -2.15
C TYR A 139 9.94 18.54 -3.59
N LEU A 140 9.34 17.55 -4.25
CA LEU A 140 9.68 17.19 -5.63
C LEU A 140 9.34 18.32 -6.62
N THR A 141 8.25 19.08 -6.37
CA THR A 141 7.89 20.25 -7.16
C THR A 141 8.98 21.33 -7.07
N ASP A 142 9.49 21.58 -5.87
CA ASP A 142 10.56 22.55 -5.63
C ASP A 142 11.90 22.10 -6.24
N GLN A 143 12.29 20.85 -6.01
CA GLN A 143 13.59 20.32 -6.40
C GLN A 143 13.72 19.97 -7.89
N LEU A 144 12.63 19.46 -8.49
CA LEU A 144 12.66 18.88 -9.85
C LEU A 144 11.74 19.61 -10.83
N GLY A 145 11.02 20.67 -10.39
CA GLY A 145 10.20 21.50 -11.27
C GLY A 145 8.89 20.85 -11.73
N TYR A 146 8.33 19.89 -10.98
CA TYR A 146 7.01 19.37 -11.29
C TYR A 146 5.93 20.45 -11.15
N PRO A 147 4.82 20.36 -11.91
CA PRO A 147 3.77 21.40 -11.88
C PRO A 147 3.17 21.59 -10.48
N SER A 148 3.18 22.83 -9.97
CA SER A 148 2.55 23.15 -8.68
C SER A 148 1.02 22.96 -8.69
N ASP A 149 0.39 22.90 -9.87
CA ASP A 149 -1.03 22.59 -10.02
C ASP A 149 -1.38 21.14 -9.63
N LEU A 150 -0.39 20.25 -9.51
CA LEU A 150 -0.58 18.90 -8.94
C LEU A 150 -0.81 18.91 -7.42
N LEU A 151 -0.31 19.94 -6.71
CA LEU A 151 -0.35 19.97 -5.25
C LEU A 151 -1.79 19.95 -4.72
N PRO A 152 -2.13 19.02 -3.81
CA PRO A 152 -3.43 18.99 -3.17
C PRO A 152 -3.73 20.27 -2.36
N ARG A 153 -5.01 20.53 -2.12
CA ARG A 153 -5.44 21.40 -1.03
C ARG A 153 -5.77 20.55 0.18
N TRP A 154 -4.92 20.60 1.20
CA TRP A 154 -5.15 19.90 2.46
C TRP A 154 -6.03 20.74 3.37
N ILE A 155 -7.18 20.19 3.81
CA ILE A 155 -8.17 20.89 4.63
C ILE A 155 -8.32 20.16 5.96
N GLU A 156 -7.94 20.84 7.02
CA GLU A 156 -8.24 20.44 8.39
C GLU A 156 -9.69 20.79 8.71
N ALA A 157 -10.37 19.93 9.49
CA ALA A 157 -11.69 20.24 10.02
C ALA A 157 -11.64 21.54 10.83
N GLY A 158 -12.60 22.41 10.57
CA GLY A 158 -12.74 23.68 11.27
C GLY A 158 -13.26 23.54 12.70
N VAL A 159 -13.40 24.65 13.40
CA VAL A 159 -13.89 24.68 14.78
C VAL A 159 -15.35 24.19 14.88
N ASP A 160 -16.12 24.31 13.78
CA ASP A 160 -17.46 23.80 13.63
C ASP A 160 -17.74 23.39 12.17
N LYS A 161 -18.97 22.92 11.91
CA LYS A 161 -19.39 22.50 10.57
C LYS A 161 -19.38 23.64 9.56
N SER A 162 -19.74 24.85 9.95
CA SER A 162 -19.83 26.02 9.08
C SER A 162 -18.43 26.47 8.64
N ASP A 163 -17.46 26.49 9.57
CA ASP A 163 -16.07 26.81 9.25
C ASP A 163 -15.46 25.71 8.35
N THR A 164 -15.74 24.42 8.64
CA THR A 164 -15.32 23.31 7.78
C THR A 164 -15.87 23.45 6.37
N GLU A 165 -17.16 23.77 6.23
CA GLU A 165 -17.81 23.97 4.94
C GLU A 165 -17.19 25.11 4.14
N LEU A 166 -16.95 26.25 4.79
CA LEU A 166 -16.34 27.42 4.14
C LEU A 166 -14.95 27.07 3.58
N ARG A 167 -14.12 26.38 4.37
CA ARG A 167 -12.79 25.94 3.95
C ARG A 167 -12.84 24.97 2.75
N LEU A 168 -13.75 24.00 2.80
CA LEU A 168 -13.95 23.04 1.73
C LEU A 168 -14.40 23.70 0.42
N ARG A 169 -15.38 24.62 0.47
CA ARG A 169 -15.85 25.39 -0.70
C ARG A 169 -14.69 26.19 -1.32
N ALA A 170 -13.92 26.90 -0.50
CA ALA A 170 -12.79 27.70 -0.97
C ALA A 170 -11.71 26.81 -1.62
N ALA A 171 -11.43 25.64 -1.04
CA ALA A 171 -10.44 24.71 -1.59
C ALA A 171 -10.89 24.10 -2.92
N ILE A 172 -12.17 23.70 -3.04
CA ILE A 172 -12.76 23.17 -4.27
C ILE A 172 -12.68 24.20 -5.40
N GLU A 173 -13.08 25.45 -5.15
CA GLU A 173 -12.97 26.52 -6.15
C GLU A 173 -11.49 26.80 -6.52
N GLY A 174 -10.59 26.73 -5.54
CA GLY A 174 -9.15 26.89 -5.78
C GLY A 174 -8.54 25.76 -6.64
N ILE A 175 -9.03 24.52 -6.55
CA ILE A 175 -8.61 23.41 -7.44
C ILE A 175 -9.26 23.57 -8.82
N LYS A 176 -10.56 23.84 -8.86
CA LYS A 176 -11.31 24.02 -10.11
C LYS A 176 -10.79 25.15 -11.00
N SER A 177 -10.20 26.20 -10.40
CA SER A 177 -9.62 27.31 -11.15
C SER A 177 -8.28 27.00 -11.83
N ARG A 178 -7.69 25.84 -11.56
CA ARG A 178 -6.43 25.41 -12.18
C ARG A 178 -6.65 24.97 -13.62
N PRO A 179 -5.65 25.13 -14.48
CA PRO A 179 -5.71 24.65 -15.87
C PRO A 179 -5.58 23.13 -16.00
N LEU A 180 -5.38 22.42 -14.88
CA LEU A 180 -5.07 20.99 -14.82
C LEU A 180 -6.28 20.17 -14.35
N GLY A 181 -6.52 19.06 -15.02
CA GLY A 181 -7.54 18.07 -14.66
C GLY A 181 -8.93 18.34 -15.24
N ASP A 182 -9.88 17.48 -14.90
CA ASP A 182 -11.27 17.57 -15.35
C ASP A 182 -12.02 18.67 -14.57
N PRO A 183 -12.48 19.76 -15.21
CA PRO A 183 -13.16 20.86 -14.51
C PRO A 183 -14.54 20.49 -13.95
N THR A 184 -15.07 19.30 -14.32
CA THR A 184 -16.40 18.84 -13.87
C THR A 184 -16.35 18.04 -12.57
N ARG A 185 -15.16 17.79 -12.02
CA ARG A 185 -14.99 17.02 -10.78
C ARG A 185 -13.63 17.28 -10.13
N VAL A 186 -13.57 17.02 -8.83
CA VAL A 186 -12.34 16.99 -8.05
C VAL A 186 -12.20 15.63 -7.38
N LEU A 187 -10.99 15.25 -6.98
CA LEU A 187 -10.72 14.03 -6.24
C LEU A 187 -10.59 14.36 -4.75
N ILE A 188 -11.29 13.60 -3.91
CA ILE A 188 -11.22 13.71 -2.45
C ILE A 188 -10.49 12.48 -1.92
N LYS A 189 -9.53 12.69 -0.99
CA LYS A 189 -8.89 11.58 -0.28
C LYS A 189 -8.95 11.80 1.23
N ARG A 190 -9.24 10.73 1.97
CA ARG A 190 -9.16 10.72 3.45
C ARG A 190 -7.71 10.54 3.90
N PRO A 191 -7.35 11.00 5.11
CA PRO A 191 -5.97 10.95 5.62
C PRO A 191 -5.43 9.52 5.78
N TYR A 192 -6.28 8.59 6.18
CA TYR A 192 -5.96 7.19 6.34
C TYR A 192 -6.98 6.34 5.58
N SER A 193 -6.53 5.63 4.58
CA SER A 193 -7.34 4.64 3.86
C SER A 193 -6.47 3.80 2.95
N SER A 194 -6.86 2.56 2.75
CA SER A 194 -6.20 1.63 1.84
C SER A 194 -7.14 1.18 0.73
N SER A 195 -6.57 0.63 -0.33
CA SER A 195 -7.31 -0.01 -1.43
C SER A 195 -8.39 0.88 -2.03
N GLY A 196 -8.14 2.18 -2.13
CA GLY A 196 -9.04 3.16 -2.74
C GLY A 196 -10.34 3.48 -2.00
N ARG A 197 -10.58 2.90 -0.81
CA ARG A 197 -11.82 3.08 -0.04
C ARG A 197 -12.05 4.49 0.48
N GLY A 198 -10.98 5.24 0.71
CA GLY A 198 -11.02 6.64 1.13
C GLY A 198 -10.88 7.65 0.01
N VAL A 199 -10.88 7.20 -1.25
CA VAL A 199 -10.67 8.02 -2.44
C VAL A 199 -11.94 8.04 -3.27
N PHE A 200 -12.49 9.22 -3.55
CA PHE A 200 -13.72 9.34 -4.35
C PHE A 200 -13.77 10.64 -5.15
N PRO A 201 -14.27 10.58 -6.40
CA PRO A 201 -14.53 11.79 -7.19
C PRO A 201 -15.76 12.52 -6.63
N LEU A 202 -15.66 13.84 -6.64
CA LEU A 202 -16.75 14.73 -6.27
C LEU A 202 -17.18 15.51 -7.52
N PRO A 203 -18.41 15.34 -8.02
CA PRO A 203 -18.88 16.05 -9.22
C PRO A 203 -19.11 17.53 -8.95
N LEU A 204 -18.87 18.35 -9.98
CA LEU A 204 -19.13 19.79 -10.00
C LEU A 204 -20.20 20.14 -11.05
N PRO A 205 -21.07 21.14 -10.83
CA PRO A 205 -21.12 22.00 -9.65
C PRO A 205 -21.50 21.23 -8.38
N LEU A 206 -20.95 21.67 -7.25
CA LEU A 206 -21.13 21.01 -5.96
C LEU A 206 -22.62 21.07 -5.52
N GLN A 207 -23.23 19.90 -5.32
CA GLN A 207 -24.58 19.79 -4.77
C GLN A 207 -24.55 19.79 -3.25
N GLU A 208 -25.58 20.35 -2.59
CA GLU A 208 -25.65 20.49 -1.15
C GLU A 208 -25.47 19.15 -0.40
N LYS A 209 -26.14 18.08 -0.86
CA LYS A 209 -26.02 16.74 -0.29
C LYS A 209 -24.59 16.18 -0.32
N HIS A 210 -23.82 16.51 -1.37
CA HIS A 210 -22.42 16.07 -1.50
C HIS A 210 -21.52 16.87 -0.56
N LEU A 211 -21.81 18.16 -0.40
CA LEU A 211 -21.08 19.01 0.53
C LEU A 211 -21.32 18.59 1.99
N GLU A 212 -22.55 18.35 2.39
CA GLU A 212 -22.87 17.84 3.73
C GLU A 212 -22.15 16.52 4.04
N ALA A 213 -22.13 15.59 3.06
CA ALA A 213 -21.39 14.33 3.19
C ALA A 213 -19.87 14.56 3.32
N LEU A 214 -19.31 15.51 2.56
CA LEU A 214 -17.90 15.87 2.61
C LEU A 214 -17.52 16.55 3.94
N VAL A 215 -18.34 17.51 4.42
CA VAL A 215 -18.19 18.13 5.75
C VAL A 215 -18.19 17.06 6.83
N GLY A 216 -19.19 16.16 6.80
CA GLY A 216 -19.25 15.03 7.73
C GLY A 216 -18.05 14.08 7.64
N SER A 217 -17.51 13.87 6.45
CA SER A 217 -16.30 13.07 6.26
C SER A 217 -15.08 13.78 6.85
N CYS A 218 -14.86 15.03 6.51
CA CYS A 218 -13.75 15.84 7.02
C CYS A 218 -13.77 15.93 8.55
N THR A 219 -14.93 16.22 9.14
CA THR A 219 -15.09 16.30 10.60
C THR A 219 -14.76 14.97 11.30
N ARG A 220 -15.16 13.83 10.72
CA ARG A 220 -14.87 12.50 11.32
C ARG A 220 -13.41 12.08 11.18
N SER A 221 -12.77 12.40 10.08
CA SER A 221 -11.37 12.02 9.80
C SER A 221 -10.35 13.08 10.23
N GLY A 222 -10.83 14.24 10.73
CA GLY A 222 -9.99 15.39 11.12
C GLY A 222 -9.54 16.25 9.94
N SER A 223 -9.41 15.65 8.74
CA SER A 223 -8.98 16.36 7.54
C SER A 223 -9.34 15.59 6.27
N VAL A 224 -9.17 16.24 5.10
CA VAL A 224 -9.22 15.62 3.77
C VAL A 224 -8.27 16.36 2.82
N SER A 225 -7.82 15.70 1.74
CA SER A 225 -7.22 16.39 0.60
C SER A 225 -8.25 16.59 -0.51
N ILE A 226 -8.10 17.66 -1.27
CA ILE A 226 -8.83 17.97 -2.49
C ILE A 226 -7.81 18.14 -3.61
N GLU A 227 -7.96 17.36 -4.66
CA GLU A 227 -6.99 17.25 -5.75
C GLU A 227 -7.65 17.46 -7.11
N PRO A 228 -6.91 17.89 -8.15
CA PRO A 228 -7.41 17.84 -9.50
C PRO A 228 -7.77 16.39 -9.87
N TYR A 229 -8.88 16.22 -10.59
CA TYR A 229 -9.24 14.90 -11.12
C TYR A 229 -8.52 14.69 -12.44
N LEU A 230 -7.50 13.82 -12.45
CA LEU A 230 -6.65 13.55 -13.60
C LEU A 230 -7.12 12.30 -14.37
N GLU A 231 -6.92 12.31 -15.67
CA GLU A 231 -7.11 11.12 -16.52
C GLU A 231 -5.85 10.24 -16.41
N VAL A 232 -5.90 9.25 -15.51
CA VAL A 232 -4.80 8.31 -15.29
C VAL A 232 -4.70 7.34 -16.47
N ILE A 233 -3.51 7.21 -17.03
CA ILE A 233 -3.22 6.36 -18.19
C ILE A 233 -2.46 5.10 -17.80
N ASP A 234 -1.49 5.21 -16.88
CA ASP A 234 -0.61 4.10 -16.54
C ASP A 234 -0.12 4.23 -15.09
N ASN A 235 -0.19 3.15 -14.30
CA ASN A 235 0.12 3.18 -12.87
C ASN A 235 1.43 2.46 -12.59
N TRP A 236 2.28 3.11 -11.81
CA TRP A 236 3.58 2.61 -11.40
C TRP A 236 3.82 2.82 -9.91
N ALA A 237 4.77 2.09 -9.36
CA ALA A 237 5.35 2.42 -8.06
C ALA A 237 6.88 2.25 -8.12
N LEU A 238 7.56 3.08 -7.35
CA LEU A 238 8.97 2.91 -7.01
C LEU A 238 9.01 2.25 -5.64
N GLU A 239 9.62 1.07 -5.58
CA GLU A 239 9.78 0.32 -4.34
C GLU A 239 11.19 0.54 -3.79
N TYR A 240 11.28 0.82 -2.50
CA TYR A 240 12.51 1.08 -1.78
C TYR A 240 12.68 0.12 -0.63
N THR A 241 13.90 0.00 -0.14
CA THR A 241 14.22 -0.68 1.13
C THR A 241 14.90 0.28 2.08
N ARG A 242 14.57 0.17 3.37
CA ARG A 242 15.32 0.84 4.43
C ARG A 242 16.01 -0.21 5.30
N SER A 243 17.35 -0.11 5.36
CA SER A 243 18.19 -1.01 6.14
C SER A 243 18.17 -0.69 7.63
N GLU A 244 18.76 -1.55 8.46
CA GLU A 244 18.97 -1.30 9.90
C GLU A 244 19.90 -0.11 10.16
N SER A 245 20.81 0.20 9.24
CA SER A 245 21.65 1.40 9.32
C SER A 245 20.91 2.69 9.01
N GLY A 246 19.67 2.60 8.51
CA GLY A 246 18.84 3.74 8.11
C GLY A 246 19.01 4.16 6.66
N GLU A 247 19.89 3.53 5.90
CA GLU A 247 20.08 3.78 4.47
C GLU A 247 18.85 3.38 3.68
N ILE A 248 18.41 4.25 2.76
CA ILE A 248 17.31 3.99 1.83
C ILE A 248 17.87 3.76 0.44
N SER A 249 17.50 2.64 -0.14
CA SER A 249 17.94 2.23 -1.46
C SER A 249 16.75 1.91 -2.35
N PHE A 250 16.82 2.30 -3.62
CA PHE A 250 15.88 1.84 -4.63
C PHE A 250 15.97 0.32 -4.76
N PHE A 251 14.82 -0.35 -4.75
CA PHE A 251 14.71 -1.81 -4.77
C PHE A 251 14.19 -2.32 -6.12
N ALA A 252 13.02 -1.85 -6.56
CA ALA A 252 12.38 -2.34 -7.78
C ALA A 252 11.37 -1.36 -8.34
N LEU A 253 10.99 -1.58 -9.60
CA LEU A 253 9.82 -0.98 -10.24
C LEU A 253 8.61 -1.91 -10.08
N SER A 254 7.46 -1.32 -9.90
CA SER A 254 6.17 -2.00 -9.93
C SER A 254 5.28 -1.34 -10.97
N HIS A 255 4.79 -2.13 -11.94
CA HIS A 255 3.83 -1.68 -12.94
C HIS A 255 2.53 -2.43 -12.69
N PHE A 256 1.45 -1.72 -12.40
CA PHE A 256 0.21 -2.34 -11.95
C PHE A 256 -1.04 -1.75 -12.59
N ASP A 257 -2.06 -2.61 -12.66
CA ASP A 257 -3.39 -2.23 -13.13
C ASP A 257 -4.34 -2.01 -11.97
N THR A 258 -5.28 -1.11 -12.18
CA THR A 258 -6.44 -0.91 -11.31
C THR A 258 -7.73 -1.22 -12.07
N LEU A 259 -8.81 -1.51 -11.33
CA LEU A 259 -10.13 -1.61 -11.95
C LEU A 259 -10.47 -0.33 -12.73
N PRO A 260 -11.35 -0.38 -13.75
CA PRO A 260 -11.75 0.81 -14.53
C PRO A 260 -12.27 1.98 -13.69
N SER A 261 -12.69 1.72 -12.45
CA SER A 261 -13.00 2.75 -11.46
C SER A 261 -11.77 3.51 -10.94
N GLY A 262 -10.55 3.05 -11.27
CA GLY A 262 -9.28 3.62 -10.82
C GLY A 262 -8.99 3.44 -9.32
N ARG A 263 -9.72 2.55 -8.60
CA ARG A 263 -9.69 2.55 -7.13
C ARG A 263 -9.27 1.24 -6.48
N ALA A 264 -9.40 0.13 -7.16
CA ALA A 264 -9.03 -1.16 -6.61
C ALA A 264 -7.90 -1.77 -7.45
N TYR A 265 -6.90 -2.25 -6.76
CA TYR A 265 -5.80 -3.01 -7.35
C TYR A 265 -6.34 -4.26 -8.06
N LEU A 266 -5.84 -4.51 -9.26
CA LEU A 266 -6.22 -5.64 -10.11
C LEU A 266 -5.08 -6.63 -10.26
N GLY A 267 -3.85 -6.15 -10.31
CA GLY A 267 -2.66 -6.99 -10.46
C GLY A 267 -1.43 -6.23 -10.91
N ASN A 268 -0.30 -6.93 -10.96
CA ASN A 268 0.97 -6.41 -11.45
C ASN A 268 1.37 -7.09 -12.74
N ILE A 269 1.96 -6.32 -13.64
CA ILE A 269 2.67 -6.86 -14.81
C ILE A 269 3.96 -7.52 -14.31
N LEU A 270 4.18 -8.76 -14.71
CA LEU A 270 5.36 -9.54 -14.38
C LEU A 270 6.25 -9.67 -15.62
N THR A 271 7.37 -9.00 -15.59
CA THR A 271 8.43 -9.07 -16.62
C THR A 271 9.77 -8.78 -15.95
N SER A 272 10.87 -8.92 -16.70
CA SER A 272 12.21 -8.67 -16.14
C SER A 272 12.34 -7.24 -15.60
N PRO A 273 13.18 -7.02 -14.58
CA PRO A 273 13.49 -5.67 -14.09
C PRO A 273 13.99 -4.75 -15.21
N GLU A 274 14.76 -5.27 -16.16
CA GLU A 274 15.27 -4.56 -17.32
C GLU A 274 14.14 -4.10 -18.24
N ASP A 275 13.17 -4.97 -18.55
CA ASP A 275 12.00 -4.63 -19.37
C ASP A 275 11.14 -3.55 -18.71
N LEU A 276 10.95 -3.62 -17.36
CA LEU A 276 10.23 -2.57 -16.63
C LEU A 276 10.96 -1.23 -16.70
N TRP A 277 12.30 -1.27 -16.55
CA TRP A 277 13.14 -0.08 -16.65
C TRP A 277 13.08 0.53 -18.04
N GLU A 278 13.26 -0.26 -19.11
CA GLU A 278 13.16 0.18 -20.49
C GLU A 278 11.78 0.77 -20.79
N ARG A 279 10.73 0.12 -20.31
CA ARG A 279 9.35 0.63 -20.49
C ARG A 279 9.15 1.97 -19.81
N LEU A 280 9.57 2.14 -18.56
CA LEU A 280 9.41 3.39 -17.83
C LEU A 280 10.28 4.50 -18.45
N THR A 281 11.52 4.20 -18.84
CA THR A 281 12.43 5.16 -19.48
C THR A 281 12.05 5.50 -20.93
N SER A 282 11.16 4.73 -21.55
CA SER A 282 10.50 5.15 -22.81
C SER A 282 9.45 6.25 -22.61
N LEU A 283 8.94 6.43 -21.40
CA LEU A 283 7.92 7.43 -21.05
C LEU A 283 8.53 8.72 -20.47
N ILE A 284 9.64 8.56 -19.71
CA ILE A 284 10.45 9.67 -19.17
C ILE A 284 11.93 9.35 -19.41
N SER A 285 12.78 10.37 -19.47
CA SER A 285 14.22 10.11 -19.63
C SER A 285 14.80 9.38 -18.41
N GLU A 286 15.80 8.52 -18.65
CA GLU A 286 16.52 7.83 -17.56
C GLU A 286 17.11 8.82 -16.55
N GLU A 287 17.64 9.96 -17.02
CA GLU A 287 18.15 11.03 -16.16
C GLU A 287 17.05 11.56 -15.22
N ALA A 288 15.83 11.80 -15.73
CA ALA A 288 14.71 12.28 -14.93
C ALA A 288 14.26 11.22 -13.92
N LEU A 289 14.26 9.94 -14.30
CA LEU A 289 13.94 8.83 -13.39
C LEU A 289 14.96 8.73 -12.26
N LEU A 290 16.24 8.76 -12.58
CA LEU A 290 17.33 8.71 -11.57
C LEU A 290 17.28 9.92 -10.64
N ALA A 291 17.02 11.11 -11.17
CA ALA A 291 16.83 12.32 -10.35
C ALA A 291 15.65 12.19 -9.41
N LEU A 292 14.51 11.62 -9.87
CA LEU A 292 13.34 11.34 -9.03
C LEU A 292 13.66 10.36 -7.92
N ILE A 293 14.28 9.22 -8.24
CA ILE A 293 14.69 8.20 -7.26
C ILE A 293 15.59 8.82 -6.19
N ASN A 294 16.63 9.56 -6.59
CA ASN A 294 17.55 10.19 -5.66
C ASN A 294 16.87 11.22 -4.75
N ALA A 295 15.98 12.04 -5.29
CA ALA A 295 15.23 13.03 -4.52
C ALA A 295 14.29 12.36 -3.50
N GLN A 296 13.61 11.28 -3.90
CA GLN A 296 12.75 10.49 -3.00
C GLN A 296 13.55 9.80 -1.89
N CYS A 297 14.73 9.20 -2.20
CA CYS A 297 15.62 8.62 -1.19
C CYS A 297 16.06 9.68 -0.18
N THR A 298 16.56 10.81 -0.63
CA THR A 298 17.02 11.91 0.24
C THR A 298 15.91 12.38 1.18
N TRP A 299 14.72 12.63 0.64
CA TRP A 299 13.57 13.05 1.45
C TRP A 299 13.15 12.00 2.48
N LEU A 300 13.09 10.72 2.08
CA LEU A 300 12.74 9.62 2.99
C LEU A 300 13.78 9.43 4.10
N GLU A 301 15.07 9.58 3.81
CA GLU A 301 16.14 9.50 4.81
C GLU A 301 16.02 10.60 5.86
N GLU A 302 15.75 11.84 5.42
CA GLU A 302 15.52 12.97 6.32
C GLU A 302 14.28 12.74 7.21
N GLU A 303 13.17 12.34 6.62
CA GLU A 303 11.89 12.15 7.31
C GLU A 303 11.87 10.93 8.25
N LEU A 304 12.71 9.93 8.00
CA LEU A 304 12.87 8.72 8.82
C LEU A 304 14.12 8.76 9.72
N SER A 305 14.83 9.89 9.79
CA SER A 305 16.11 9.98 10.53
C SER A 305 15.99 9.58 12.00
N ASP A 306 14.85 9.83 12.63
CA ASP A 306 14.53 9.46 14.02
C ASP A 306 13.77 8.12 14.16
N SER A 307 13.54 7.42 13.05
CA SER A 307 12.76 6.18 13.01
C SER A 307 13.64 4.94 13.09
N GLN A 308 13.13 3.91 13.76
CA GLN A 308 13.68 2.56 13.74
C GLN A 308 12.94 1.65 12.72
N TYR A 309 12.12 2.22 11.86
CA TYR A 309 11.48 1.47 10.78
C TYR A 309 12.54 0.84 9.89
N THR A 310 12.39 -0.43 9.56
CA THR A 310 13.17 -1.17 8.56
C THR A 310 12.22 -1.93 7.65
N GLY A 311 12.62 -2.16 6.42
CA GLY A 311 11.79 -2.91 5.47
C GLY A 311 11.46 -2.12 4.21
N TYR A 312 10.36 -2.47 3.57
CA TYR A 312 9.97 -1.92 2.28
C TYR A 312 9.19 -0.61 2.39
N ILE A 313 9.34 0.25 1.40
CA ILE A 313 8.59 1.50 1.24
C ILE A 313 8.19 1.56 -0.23
N GLY A 314 6.89 1.74 -0.52
CA GLY A 314 6.41 1.97 -1.88
C GLY A 314 5.98 3.42 -2.08
N ILE A 315 6.33 4.02 -3.21
CA ILE A 315 5.81 5.33 -3.62
C ILE A 315 5.06 5.14 -4.93
N ASP A 316 3.73 5.29 -4.86
CA ASP A 316 2.88 5.21 -6.03
C ASP A 316 3.02 6.47 -6.89
N LEU A 317 3.07 6.27 -8.19
CA LEU A 317 3.09 7.31 -9.20
C LEU A 317 2.21 6.89 -10.39
N PHE A 318 1.81 7.81 -11.23
CA PHE A 318 1.10 7.49 -12.45
C PHE A 318 1.41 8.46 -13.57
N PHE A 319 1.20 8.01 -14.80
CA PHE A 319 1.11 8.89 -15.95
C PHE A 319 -0.33 9.34 -16.17
N TYR A 320 -0.50 10.62 -16.45
CA TYR A 320 -1.80 11.22 -16.74
C TYR A 320 -1.77 12.03 -18.02
N ARG A 321 -2.95 12.21 -18.62
CA ARG A 321 -3.12 13.01 -19.81
C ARG A 321 -3.33 14.49 -19.45
N ASP A 322 -2.56 15.35 -20.09
CA ASP A 322 -2.68 16.80 -20.02
C ASP A 322 -2.76 17.35 -21.45
N GLY A 323 -3.97 17.54 -21.97
CA GLY A 323 -4.21 17.78 -23.38
C GLY A 323 -3.73 16.58 -24.23
N GLU A 324 -2.79 16.86 -25.16
CA GLU A 324 -2.16 15.81 -25.99
C GLU A 324 -0.89 15.22 -25.34
N HIS A 325 -0.47 15.73 -24.20
CA HIS A 325 0.77 15.32 -23.54
C HIS A 325 0.52 14.28 -22.47
N LEU A 326 1.44 13.32 -22.37
CA LEU A 326 1.54 12.39 -21.26
C LEU A 326 2.52 13.00 -20.22
N ARG A 327 2.08 13.13 -18.98
CA ARG A 327 2.87 13.71 -17.89
C ARG A 327 2.92 12.76 -16.69
N LEU A 328 3.98 12.84 -15.91
CA LEU A 328 4.17 12.07 -14.69
C LEU A 328 3.64 12.83 -13.47
N HIS A 329 2.83 12.15 -12.64
CA HIS A 329 2.55 12.51 -11.25
C HIS A 329 3.55 11.76 -10.36
N PRO A 330 4.56 12.43 -9.78
CA PRO A 330 5.74 11.75 -9.21
C PRO A 330 5.54 11.18 -7.80
N CYS A 331 4.43 11.48 -7.13
CA CYS A 331 4.08 10.96 -5.81
C CYS A 331 2.58 11.06 -5.57
N VAL A 332 1.89 9.94 -5.61
CA VAL A 332 0.43 9.82 -5.37
C VAL A 332 0.13 9.39 -3.94
N GLU A 333 0.93 8.42 -3.46
CA GLU A 333 0.80 7.83 -2.13
C GLU A 333 2.14 7.24 -1.68
N ILE A 334 2.49 7.44 -0.40
CA ILE A 334 3.59 6.75 0.26
C ILE A 334 3.02 5.57 1.04
N ASN A 335 3.55 4.39 0.78
CA ASN A 335 3.20 3.15 1.44
C ASN A 335 4.38 2.71 2.32
N LEU A 336 4.38 3.12 3.60
CA LEU A 336 5.45 2.78 4.56
C LEU A 336 5.24 1.35 5.08
N ARG A 337 5.37 0.39 4.19
CA ARG A 337 5.10 -1.04 4.40
C ARG A 337 5.51 -1.86 3.19
N THR A 338 5.43 -3.19 3.34
CA THR A 338 5.42 -4.10 2.18
C THR A 338 4.21 -3.78 1.29
N THR A 339 4.40 -3.83 -0.02
CA THR A 339 3.37 -3.56 -1.03
C THR A 339 3.05 -4.80 -1.87
N MET A 340 1.97 -4.73 -2.64
CA MET A 340 1.68 -5.78 -3.62
C MET A 340 2.73 -5.80 -4.75
N GLY A 341 3.38 -4.67 -5.04
CA GLY A 341 4.48 -4.57 -5.98
C GLY A 341 5.70 -5.38 -5.54
N VAL A 342 6.03 -5.32 -4.25
CA VAL A 342 7.10 -6.14 -3.66
C VAL A 342 6.77 -7.64 -3.76
N LEU A 343 5.53 -8.05 -3.44
CA LEU A 343 5.12 -9.46 -3.61
C LEU A 343 5.17 -9.89 -5.08
N ALA A 344 4.76 -9.02 -6.00
CA ALA A 344 4.80 -9.31 -7.43
C ALA A 344 6.23 -9.48 -7.94
N HIS A 345 7.18 -8.67 -7.47
CA HIS A 345 8.60 -8.80 -7.78
C HIS A 345 9.12 -10.19 -7.38
N PHE A 346 8.91 -10.63 -6.14
CA PHE A 346 9.33 -11.95 -5.69
C PHE A 346 8.55 -13.09 -6.35
N ALA A 347 7.28 -12.88 -6.70
CA ALA A 347 6.51 -13.85 -7.47
C ALA A 347 7.09 -14.02 -8.88
N TYR A 348 7.55 -12.94 -9.52
CA TYR A 348 8.27 -13.02 -10.79
C TYR A 348 9.55 -13.83 -10.64
N GLU A 349 10.42 -13.48 -9.70
CA GLU A 349 11.72 -14.17 -9.50
C GLU A 349 11.57 -15.66 -9.21
N GLN A 350 10.55 -16.06 -8.44
CA GLN A 350 10.40 -17.43 -7.97
C GLN A 350 9.61 -18.33 -8.91
N TYR A 351 8.68 -17.78 -9.68
CA TYR A 351 7.68 -18.59 -10.39
C TYR A 351 7.58 -18.32 -11.90
N VAL A 352 8.06 -17.18 -12.40
CA VAL A 352 7.98 -16.92 -13.83
C VAL A 352 9.23 -17.49 -14.51
N PRO A 353 9.09 -18.40 -15.49
CA PRO A 353 10.24 -18.96 -16.19
C PRO A 353 11.02 -17.87 -16.95
N ASP A 354 12.34 -18.06 -17.07
CA ASP A 354 13.23 -17.15 -17.79
C ASP A 354 12.69 -16.78 -19.17
N GLY A 355 12.69 -15.48 -19.46
CA GLY A 355 12.22 -14.94 -20.73
C GLY A 355 10.70 -14.96 -20.93
N ARG A 356 9.93 -15.39 -19.93
CA ARG A 356 8.46 -15.32 -19.94
C ARG A 356 7.98 -14.07 -19.23
N LYS A 357 6.76 -13.67 -19.59
CA LYS A 357 6.01 -12.57 -18.97
C LYS A 357 4.69 -13.10 -18.44
N GLY A 358 4.07 -12.35 -17.56
CA GLY A 358 2.78 -12.70 -17.00
C GLY A 358 2.15 -11.55 -16.22
N VAL A 359 1.07 -11.86 -15.53
CA VAL A 359 0.39 -10.93 -14.65
C VAL A 359 0.13 -11.60 -13.31
N PHE A 360 0.56 -10.97 -12.23
CA PHE A 360 0.14 -11.33 -10.88
C PHE A 360 -1.30 -10.85 -10.69
N ARG A 361 -2.20 -11.76 -10.34
CA ARG A 361 -3.63 -11.46 -10.14
C ARG A 361 -4.03 -11.72 -8.69
N LEU A 362 -4.82 -10.78 -8.18
CA LEU A 362 -5.53 -10.93 -6.91
C LEU A 362 -7.02 -10.68 -7.18
N GLU A 363 -7.84 -11.71 -7.04
CA GLU A 363 -9.26 -11.67 -7.39
C GLU A 363 -10.15 -12.07 -6.21
N ARG A 364 -11.40 -11.60 -6.25
CA ARG A 364 -12.46 -12.03 -5.33
C ARG A 364 -13.05 -13.34 -5.81
N GLY A 365 -13.27 -14.24 -4.87
CA GLY A 365 -13.87 -15.55 -5.11
C GLY A 365 -12.86 -16.62 -5.51
N PRO A 366 -13.34 -17.85 -5.63
CA PRO A 366 -12.54 -18.97 -6.06
C PRO A 366 -12.22 -18.86 -7.55
N ARG A 367 -11.02 -19.25 -7.90
CA ARG A 367 -10.64 -19.32 -9.29
C ARG A 367 -11.39 -20.48 -9.99
N GLN A 368 -12.01 -20.20 -11.11
CA GLN A 368 -12.95 -21.14 -11.74
C GLN A 368 -12.33 -22.24 -12.61
N GLN A 369 -11.11 -22.10 -13.16
CA GLN A 369 -10.51 -23.17 -13.98
C GLN A 369 -8.98 -23.23 -13.94
N PRO A 370 -8.39 -24.45 -13.84
CA PRO A 370 -6.97 -24.67 -14.11
C PRO A 370 -6.68 -24.43 -15.61
N SER A 371 -5.58 -23.75 -15.90
CA SER A 371 -5.06 -23.57 -17.26
C SER A 371 -3.55 -23.76 -17.23
N GLN A 372 -2.96 -24.24 -18.34
CA GLN A 372 -1.49 -24.42 -18.44
C GLN A 372 -0.73 -23.08 -18.34
N SER A 373 -1.40 -21.95 -18.58
CA SER A 373 -0.80 -20.62 -18.44
C SER A 373 -0.91 -20.06 -17.05
N ILE A 374 -1.42 -20.81 -16.05
CA ILE A 374 -1.66 -20.29 -14.71
C ILE A 374 -0.90 -21.05 -13.65
N ILE A 375 -0.19 -20.27 -12.84
CA ILE A 375 0.55 -20.74 -11.68
C ILE A 375 -0.22 -20.27 -10.43
N PRO A 376 -0.86 -21.19 -9.68
CA PRO A 376 -1.56 -20.80 -8.45
C PRO A 376 -0.55 -20.41 -7.36
N LEU A 377 -0.75 -19.25 -6.77
CA LEU A 377 0.01 -18.81 -5.59
C LEU A 377 -0.69 -19.18 -4.28
N LEU A 378 -1.98 -19.47 -4.34
CA LEU A 378 -2.76 -19.97 -3.22
C LEU A 378 -3.52 -21.22 -3.65
N LEU A 379 -3.58 -22.20 -2.77
CA LEU A 379 -4.49 -23.32 -2.92
C LEU A 379 -5.89 -22.85 -2.51
N THR A 380 -6.77 -22.66 -3.48
CA THR A 380 -8.12 -22.15 -3.23
C THR A 380 -9.14 -23.27 -3.26
N SER A 381 -10.01 -23.33 -2.24
CA SER A 381 -11.22 -24.16 -2.25
C SER A 381 -12.31 -23.51 -3.13
N SER A 382 -13.36 -24.28 -3.43
CA SER A 382 -14.54 -23.72 -4.14
C SER A 382 -15.29 -22.65 -3.34
N GLU A 383 -15.01 -22.53 -2.05
CA GLU A 383 -15.61 -21.55 -1.12
C GLU A 383 -14.69 -20.37 -0.80
N ALA A 384 -13.50 -20.30 -1.41
CA ALA A 384 -12.55 -19.23 -1.16
C ALA A 384 -13.14 -17.84 -1.52
N HIS A 385 -12.86 -16.85 -0.67
CA HIS A 385 -13.26 -15.46 -0.89
C HIS A 385 -12.26 -14.70 -1.74
N PHE A 386 -11.01 -15.19 -1.81
CA PHE A 386 -9.92 -14.61 -2.59
C PHE A 386 -9.12 -15.69 -3.28
N SER A 387 -8.56 -15.34 -4.42
CA SER A 387 -7.59 -16.14 -5.15
C SER A 387 -6.41 -15.27 -5.56
N ALA A 388 -5.20 -15.87 -5.54
CA ALA A 388 -3.99 -15.23 -6.04
C ALA A 388 -3.24 -16.21 -6.95
N TYR A 389 -2.82 -15.72 -8.11
CA TYR A 389 -2.16 -16.54 -9.11
C TYR A 389 -1.34 -15.68 -10.10
N ILE A 390 -0.48 -16.34 -10.85
CA ILE A 390 0.20 -15.74 -12.00
C ILE A 390 -0.45 -16.27 -13.27
N GLU A 391 -0.82 -15.37 -14.17
CA GLU A 391 -1.26 -15.68 -15.53
C GLU A 391 -0.11 -15.39 -16.48
N LEU A 392 0.50 -16.46 -17.03
CA LEU A 392 1.60 -16.33 -18.00
C LEU A 392 1.05 -15.91 -19.38
N GLU A 393 1.77 -15.01 -20.04
CA GLU A 393 1.50 -14.68 -21.43
C GLU A 393 1.74 -15.88 -22.35
N LYS A 394 0.97 -15.96 -23.45
CA LYS A 394 1.02 -17.07 -24.41
C LYS A 394 2.27 -17.03 -25.28
#